data_27fa424ec51d2c1647cd467c02df47ee
#
_entry.id   27fa424ec51d2c1647cd467c02df47ee
#
_cell.length_a   1.000
_cell.length_b   1.000
_cell.length_c   1.000
_cell.angle_alpha   90.00
_cell.angle_beta   90.00
_cell.angle_gamma   90.00
#
_symmetry.space_group_name_H-M   'P 1'
#
loop_
_entity.id
_entity.type
_entity.pdbx_description
1 polymer ?
#
loop_
_entity_poly.entity_id
_entity_poly.type
_entity_poly.pdbx_seq_one_letter_code
_entity_poly.pdbx_strand_id
1 'polypeptide(L)'
;MRRALRPLEQTREQIAQLQRGQRSQLDEQVPLELEPLVAQINHLLAHTEDSLKRSRNALGNLGHALKTPLAVLLSLASNPKLQAHPELRQLLEEQLEQVQQRLNRELNRARLAGDALPGALFDCDAELPGLLATLNMIHGEHLDLSYQAAPGLQLPWDREDLLELLGNLLDNACKWADAEVALSVWQTAQGYGLAVDDDGPGIPEEQRSQVFSRGTRLDEQTDGHGLGLGIVRDIVESWGGALRLLESPQGGLRVLIELPGRQ
;
A
#
# COMPACT_ATOMS: atom_id res chain seq x y z
N MET A 1 46.14 -5.41 -21.18
CA MET A 1 45.68 -5.30 -19.79
C MET A 1 44.29 -4.64 -19.66
N ARG A 2 43.97 -3.50 -20.24
CA ARG A 2 42.64 -2.83 -20.09
C ARG A 2 41.42 -3.67 -20.56
N ARG A 3 41.56 -4.54 -21.57
CA ARG A 3 40.44 -5.39 -22.05
C ARG A 3 40.05 -6.52 -21.10
N ALA A 4 41.00 -7.04 -20.31
CA ALA A 4 40.73 -8.14 -19.37
C ALA A 4 40.03 -7.68 -18.07
N LEU A 5 40.09 -6.38 -17.72
CA LEU A 5 39.47 -5.82 -16.52
C LEU A 5 38.05 -5.25 -16.78
N ARG A 6 37.64 -5.15 -18.03
CA ARG A 6 36.34 -4.58 -18.42
C ARG A 6 35.13 -5.33 -17.85
N PRO A 7 35.11 -6.66 -17.81
CA PRO A 7 34.03 -7.41 -17.18
C PRO A 7 33.90 -7.16 -15.67
N LEU A 8 35.03 -7.00 -14.99
CA LEU A 8 35.06 -6.68 -13.56
C LEU A 8 34.50 -5.27 -13.27
N GLU A 9 34.81 -4.29 -14.13
CA GLU A 9 34.25 -2.95 -14.04
C GLU A 9 32.74 -2.94 -14.30
N GLN A 10 32.28 -3.75 -15.27
CA GLN A 10 30.85 -3.92 -15.55
C GLN A 10 30.09 -4.56 -14.38
N THR A 11 30.61 -5.65 -13.81
CA THR A 11 30.00 -6.28 -12.63
C THR A 11 29.98 -5.35 -11.44
N ARG A 12 31.02 -4.53 -11.24
CA ARG A 12 31.06 -3.50 -10.18
C ARG A 12 29.96 -2.44 -10.38
N GLU A 13 29.76 -2.02 -11.63
CA GLU A 13 28.72 -1.05 -11.97
C GLU A 13 27.32 -1.63 -11.75
N GLN A 14 27.11 -2.90 -12.11
CA GLN A 14 25.87 -3.63 -11.86
C GLN A 14 25.58 -3.79 -10.36
N ILE A 15 26.59 -4.06 -9.53
CA ILE A 15 26.46 -4.09 -8.06
C ILE A 15 26.07 -2.70 -7.53
N ALA A 16 26.66 -1.62 -8.06
CA ALA A 16 26.29 -0.25 -7.69
C ALA A 16 24.85 0.09 -8.11
N GLN A 17 24.37 -0.42 -9.26
CA GLN A 17 22.99 -0.30 -9.70
C GLN A 17 22.03 -1.12 -8.82
N LEU A 18 22.43 -2.33 -8.38
CA LEU A 18 21.72 -3.14 -7.41
C LEU A 18 21.53 -2.39 -6.08
N GLN A 19 22.60 -1.77 -5.56
CA GLN A 19 22.54 -0.97 -4.32
C GLN A 19 21.63 0.25 -4.43
N ARG A 20 21.46 0.81 -5.64
CA ARG A 20 20.54 1.94 -5.91
C ARG A 20 19.12 1.51 -6.25
N GLY A 21 18.82 0.22 -6.23
CA GLY A 21 17.51 -0.27 -6.61
C GLY A 21 17.20 -0.25 -8.11
N GLN A 22 18.18 0.01 -8.95
CA GLN A 22 18.02 0.08 -10.40
C GLN A 22 18.05 -1.28 -11.10
N ARG A 23 18.36 -2.34 -10.37
CA ARG A 23 18.39 -3.74 -10.83
C ARG A 23 18.02 -4.66 -9.67
N SER A 24 17.40 -5.81 -10.00
CA SER A 24 17.11 -6.89 -9.04
C SER A 24 18.13 -8.03 -9.09
N GLN A 25 18.91 -8.16 -10.18
CA GLN A 25 19.85 -9.25 -10.41
C GLN A 25 21.08 -8.77 -11.17
N LEU A 26 22.19 -9.48 -11.01
CA LEU A 26 23.36 -9.32 -11.85
C LEU A 26 23.18 -10.09 -13.16
N ASP A 27 23.77 -9.55 -14.25
CA ASP A 27 23.76 -10.18 -15.55
C ASP A 27 24.56 -11.50 -15.51
N GLU A 28 23.97 -12.59 -16.01
CA GLU A 28 24.64 -13.89 -16.07
C GLU A 28 25.60 -14.00 -17.26
N GLN A 29 25.57 -13.06 -18.20
CA GLN A 29 26.48 -13.02 -19.34
C GLN A 29 27.83 -12.42 -18.93
N VAL A 30 28.58 -13.17 -18.17
CA VAL A 30 29.93 -12.82 -17.67
C VAL A 30 30.96 -13.86 -18.10
N PRO A 31 32.27 -13.54 -18.06
CA PRO A 31 33.31 -14.56 -18.29
C PRO A 31 33.18 -15.75 -17.34
N LEU A 32 33.58 -16.93 -17.83
CA LEU A 32 33.51 -18.23 -17.12
C LEU A 32 34.08 -18.16 -15.68
N GLU A 33 35.10 -17.33 -15.47
CA GLU A 33 35.73 -17.16 -14.15
C GLU A 33 34.83 -16.41 -13.14
N LEU A 34 33.87 -15.60 -13.63
CA LEU A 34 32.95 -14.81 -12.81
C LEU A 34 31.56 -15.46 -12.68
N GLU A 35 31.22 -16.42 -13.56
CA GLU A 35 29.90 -17.08 -13.54
C GLU A 35 29.54 -17.67 -12.16
N PRO A 36 30.43 -18.40 -11.46
CA PRO A 36 30.08 -18.99 -10.17
C PRO A 36 29.81 -17.91 -9.11
N LEU A 37 30.52 -16.77 -9.18
CA LEU A 37 30.36 -15.67 -8.24
C LEU A 37 29.04 -14.95 -8.49
N VAL A 38 28.72 -14.65 -9.75
CA VAL A 38 27.47 -14.00 -10.15
C VAL A 38 26.27 -14.87 -9.79
N ALA A 39 26.33 -16.17 -10.11
CA ALA A 39 25.29 -17.13 -9.76
C ALA A 39 25.06 -17.19 -8.23
N GLN A 40 26.14 -17.19 -7.44
CA GLN A 40 26.05 -17.21 -5.98
C GLN A 40 25.42 -15.92 -5.44
N ILE A 41 25.76 -14.75 -6.00
CA ILE A 41 25.16 -13.47 -5.60
C ILE A 41 23.67 -13.46 -5.96
N ASN A 42 23.29 -13.84 -7.18
CA ASN A 42 21.90 -13.90 -7.60
C ASN A 42 21.09 -14.88 -6.73
N HIS A 43 21.67 -16.03 -6.38
CA HIS A 43 21.06 -16.99 -5.46
C HIS A 43 20.82 -16.39 -4.06
N LEU A 44 21.81 -15.66 -3.52
CA LEU A 44 21.67 -14.98 -2.23
C LEU A 44 20.60 -13.88 -2.27
N LEU A 45 20.53 -13.13 -3.36
CA LEU A 45 19.49 -12.12 -3.56
C LEU A 45 18.10 -12.76 -3.58
N ALA A 46 17.89 -13.79 -4.38
CA ALA A 46 16.63 -14.52 -4.44
C ALA A 46 16.24 -15.14 -3.07
N HIS A 47 17.20 -15.71 -2.36
CA HIS A 47 16.95 -16.28 -1.03
C HIS A 47 16.56 -15.21 0.01
N THR A 48 17.19 -14.03 -0.06
CA THR A 48 16.86 -12.89 0.81
C THR A 48 15.46 -12.36 0.51
N GLU A 49 15.11 -12.25 -0.77
CA GLU A 49 13.79 -11.86 -1.25
C GLU A 49 12.70 -12.79 -0.74
N ASP A 50 12.88 -14.09 -0.93
CA ASP A 50 11.95 -15.11 -0.43
C ASP A 50 11.82 -15.10 1.11
N SER A 51 12.91 -14.80 1.82
CA SER A 51 12.90 -14.71 3.27
C SER A 51 12.13 -13.48 3.76
N LEU A 52 12.33 -12.32 3.12
CA LEU A 52 11.61 -11.10 3.41
C LEU A 52 10.12 -11.24 3.09
N LYS A 53 9.78 -11.85 1.94
CA LYS A 53 8.40 -12.12 1.55
C LYS A 53 7.69 -13.03 2.57
N ARG A 54 8.34 -14.09 3.01
CA ARG A 54 7.81 -14.98 4.07
C ARG A 54 7.63 -14.24 5.39
N SER A 55 8.56 -13.38 5.77
CA SER A 55 8.46 -12.58 7.00
C SER A 55 7.30 -11.59 6.94
N ARG A 56 7.12 -10.89 5.81
CA ARG A 56 5.99 -9.97 5.59
C ARG A 56 4.65 -10.68 5.64
N ASN A 57 4.53 -11.83 4.96
CA ASN A 57 3.31 -12.64 4.99
C ASN A 57 2.99 -13.15 6.40
N ALA A 58 4.00 -13.55 7.17
CA ALA A 58 3.82 -13.95 8.57
C ALA A 58 3.34 -12.77 9.44
N LEU A 59 3.91 -11.58 9.24
CA LEU A 59 3.46 -10.35 9.94
C LEU A 59 2.05 -9.93 9.54
N GLY A 60 1.70 -10.05 8.25
CA GLY A 60 0.35 -9.83 7.75
C GLY A 60 -0.67 -10.76 8.41
N ASN A 61 -0.38 -12.06 8.39
CA ASN A 61 -1.22 -13.09 9.02
C ASN A 61 -1.35 -12.88 10.53
N LEU A 62 -0.27 -12.49 11.22
CA LEU A 62 -0.31 -12.16 12.65
C LEU A 62 -1.20 -10.94 12.90
N GLY A 63 -1.11 -9.91 12.05
CA GLY A 63 -1.97 -8.72 12.12
C GLY A 63 -3.45 -9.09 12.01
N HIS A 64 -3.82 -9.91 11.03
CA HIS A 64 -5.21 -10.39 10.88
C HIS A 64 -5.65 -11.26 12.06
N ALA A 65 -4.80 -12.17 12.53
CA ALA A 65 -5.10 -13.05 13.65
C ALA A 65 -5.32 -12.28 14.97
N LEU A 66 -4.65 -11.15 15.15
CA LEU A 66 -4.80 -10.28 16.34
C LEU A 66 -5.95 -9.29 16.21
N LYS A 67 -6.29 -8.84 14.99
CA LYS A 67 -7.45 -7.95 14.76
C LYS A 67 -8.78 -8.60 15.15
N THR A 68 -8.95 -9.89 14.87
CA THR A 68 -10.19 -10.62 15.15
C THR A 68 -10.54 -10.67 16.66
N PRO A 69 -9.66 -11.12 17.58
CA PRO A 69 -9.96 -11.11 19.00
C PRO A 69 -10.11 -9.69 19.57
N LEU A 70 -9.36 -8.70 19.03
CA LEU A 70 -9.54 -7.30 19.42
C LEU A 70 -10.91 -6.75 19.04
N ALA A 71 -11.42 -7.07 17.85
CA ALA A 71 -12.77 -6.71 17.42
C ALA A 71 -13.84 -7.31 18.31
N VAL A 72 -13.67 -8.58 18.74
CA VAL A 72 -14.57 -9.23 19.69
C VAL A 72 -14.53 -8.51 21.06
N LEU A 73 -13.36 -8.14 21.56
CA LEU A 73 -13.23 -7.41 22.81
C LEU A 73 -13.88 -6.01 22.75
N LEU A 74 -13.71 -5.29 21.62
CA LEU A 74 -14.41 -4.02 21.39
C LEU A 74 -15.92 -4.19 21.36
N SER A 75 -16.41 -5.24 20.68
CA SER A 75 -17.84 -5.56 20.68
C SER A 75 -18.38 -5.93 22.07
N LEU A 76 -17.58 -6.60 22.89
CA LEU A 76 -17.93 -6.88 24.28
C LEU A 76 -17.93 -5.61 25.15
N ALA A 77 -17.02 -4.67 24.93
CA ALA A 77 -16.99 -3.38 25.60
C ALA A 77 -18.25 -2.55 25.27
N SER A 78 -18.83 -2.72 24.08
CA SER A 78 -20.07 -2.07 23.65
C SER A 78 -21.34 -2.80 24.13
N ASN A 79 -21.23 -3.88 24.93
CA ASN A 79 -22.38 -4.67 25.37
C ASN A 79 -23.31 -3.84 26.30
N PRO A 80 -24.66 -3.92 26.15
CA PRO A 80 -25.61 -3.22 27.00
C PRO A 80 -25.46 -3.46 28.50
N LYS A 81 -24.91 -4.60 28.93
CA LYS A 81 -24.64 -4.90 30.34
C LYS A 81 -23.54 -4.01 30.94
N LEU A 82 -22.59 -3.51 30.12
CA LEU A 82 -21.56 -2.57 30.51
C LEU A 82 -22.05 -1.11 30.49
N GLN A 83 -23.20 -0.83 29.90
CA GLN A 83 -23.85 0.49 29.96
C GLN A 83 -24.19 0.90 31.40
N ALA A 84 -24.37 -0.06 32.32
CA ALA A 84 -24.56 0.20 33.74
C ALA A 84 -23.27 0.74 34.44
N HIS A 85 -22.10 0.63 33.80
CA HIS A 85 -20.80 1.05 34.32
C HIS A 85 -20.04 1.89 33.28
N PRO A 86 -20.47 3.14 33.03
CA PRO A 86 -19.95 3.97 31.93
C PRO A 86 -18.42 4.25 32.06
N GLU A 87 -17.92 4.43 33.29
CA GLU A 87 -16.48 4.65 33.53
C GLU A 87 -15.65 3.42 33.15
N LEU A 88 -16.11 2.21 33.48
CA LEU A 88 -15.41 0.98 33.15
C LEU A 88 -15.44 0.71 31.64
N ARG A 89 -16.56 1.01 31.00
CA ARG A 89 -16.70 0.90 29.55
C ARG A 89 -15.72 1.83 28.83
N GLN A 90 -15.70 3.10 29.21
CA GLN A 90 -14.80 4.09 28.63
C GLN A 90 -13.33 3.69 28.81
N LEU A 91 -12.95 3.24 30.00
CA LEU A 91 -11.60 2.77 30.27
C LEU A 91 -11.21 1.58 29.38
N LEU A 92 -12.13 0.61 29.19
CA LEU A 92 -11.89 -0.55 28.35
C LEU A 92 -11.75 -0.14 26.87
N GLU A 93 -12.63 0.71 26.35
CA GLU A 93 -12.58 1.23 24.99
C GLU A 93 -11.24 1.94 24.76
N GLU A 94 -10.83 2.86 25.64
CA GLU A 94 -9.54 3.56 25.54
C GLU A 94 -8.33 2.61 25.56
N GLN A 95 -8.33 1.59 26.44
CA GLN A 95 -7.23 0.62 26.49
C GLN A 95 -7.16 -0.27 25.26
N LEU A 96 -8.31 -0.71 24.74
CA LEU A 96 -8.38 -1.52 23.53
C LEU A 96 -7.92 -0.73 22.30
N GLU A 97 -8.31 0.53 22.19
CA GLU A 97 -7.83 1.43 21.13
C GLU A 97 -6.31 1.64 21.22
N GLN A 98 -5.77 1.84 22.42
CA GLN A 98 -4.32 1.97 22.60
C GLN A 98 -3.57 0.70 22.20
N VAL A 99 -4.08 -0.50 22.56
CA VAL A 99 -3.49 -1.78 22.17
C VAL A 99 -3.52 -1.93 20.65
N GLN A 100 -4.63 -1.60 20.02
CA GLN A 100 -4.79 -1.67 18.58
C GLN A 100 -3.82 -0.72 17.84
N GLN A 101 -3.69 0.52 18.33
CA GLN A 101 -2.74 1.50 17.77
C GLN A 101 -1.29 1.07 17.93
N ARG A 102 -0.92 0.49 19.09
CA ARG A 102 0.43 -0.04 19.32
C ARG A 102 0.72 -1.21 18.40
N LEU A 103 -0.21 -2.16 18.30
CA LEU A 103 -0.08 -3.33 17.44
C LEU A 103 0.15 -2.93 15.98
N ASN A 104 -0.66 -2.00 15.47
CA ASN A 104 -0.51 -1.51 14.11
C ASN A 104 0.84 -0.81 13.89
N ARG A 105 1.29 0.03 14.84
CA ARG A 105 2.60 0.68 14.76
C ARG A 105 3.75 -0.33 14.73
N GLU A 106 3.70 -1.36 15.58
CA GLU A 106 4.76 -2.38 15.63
C GLU A 106 4.74 -3.30 14.38
N LEU A 107 3.57 -3.66 13.88
CA LEU A 107 3.44 -4.42 12.63
C LEU A 107 3.95 -3.61 11.42
N ASN A 108 3.58 -2.34 11.33
CA ASN A 108 4.07 -1.46 10.29
C ASN A 108 5.59 -1.24 10.40
N ARG A 109 6.10 -1.01 11.62
CA ARG A 109 7.54 -0.87 11.87
C ARG A 109 8.31 -2.13 11.47
N ALA A 110 7.78 -3.31 11.77
CA ALA A 110 8.40 -4.59 11.40
C ALA A 110 8.33 -4.86 9.89
N ARG A 111 7.26 -4.41 9.19
CA ARG A 111 7.17 -4.44 7.73
C ARG A 111 8.20 -3.50 7.09
N LEU A 112 8.38 -2.29 7.65
CA LEU A 112 9.31 -1.28 7.15
C LEU A 112 10.78 -1.60 7.47
N ALA A 113 11.07 -2.33 8.56
CA ALA A 113 12.43 -2.74 8.92
C ALA A 113 13.02 -3.77 7.93
N GLY A 114 12.15 -4.42 7.14
CA GLY A 114 12.56 -5.09 5.93
C GLY A 114 12.58 -4.09 4.79
N ASP A 115 13.64 -3.26 4.67
CA ASP A 115 13.80 -2.34 3.54
C ASP A 115 13.39 -3.01 2.24
N ALA A 116 12.60 -2.27 1.42
CA ALA A 116 12.28 -2.73 0.08
C ALA A 116 13.58 -3.16 -0.59
N LEU A 117 13.61 -4.41 -1.07
CA LEU A 117 14.76 -4.88 -1.83
C LEU A 117 15.09 -3.85 -2.89
N PRO A 118 16.36 -3.51 -3.08
CA PRO A 118 16.77 -2.66 -4.16
C PRO A 118 16.21 -3.23 -5.48
N GLY A 119 15.29 -2.51 -6.15
CA GLY A 119 14.71 -2.91 -7.42
C GLY A 119 13.25 -3.34 -7.41
N ALA A 120 12.56 -3.39 -6.26
CA ALA A 120 11.11 -3.54 -6.25
C ALA A 120 10.46 -2.24 -6.71
N LEU A 121 10.30 -2.08 -8.02
CA LEU A 121 9.59 -0.97 -8.64
C LEU A 121 8.22 -1.46 -9.10
N PHE A 122 7.17 -0.73 -8.74
CA PHE A 122 5.84 -0.96 -9.28
C PHE A 122 5.74 -0.30 -10.66
N ASP A 123 5.62 -1.09 -11.69
CA ASP A 123 5.45 -0.63 -13.05
C ASP A 123 3.98 -0.34 -13.33
N CYS A 124 3.63 0.95 -13.48
CA CYS A 124 2.25 1.37 -13.70
C CYS A 124 1.66 0.79 -14.99
N ASP A 125 2.45 0.70 -16.07
CA ASP A 125 1.98 0.20 -17.36
C ASP A 125 1.70 -1.31 -17.31
N ALA A 126 2.44 -2.06 -16.52
CA ALA A 126 2.28 -3.50 -16.38
C ALA A 126 1.15 -3.88 -15.39
N GLU A 127 0.98 -3.14 -14.29
CA GLU A 127 0.15 -3.55 -13.16
C GLU A 127 -1.25 -2.94 -13.16
N LEU A 128 -1.39 -1.66 -13.54
CA LEU A 128 -2.68 -0.97 -13.47
C LEU A 128 -3.76 -1.57 -14.36
N PRO A 129 -3.49 -2.01 -15.61
CA PRO A 129 -4.52 -2.63 -16.44
C PRO A 129 -5.13 -3.88 -15.80
N GLY A 130 -4.30 -4.74 -15.18
CA GLY A 130 -4.75 -5.95 -14.51
C GLY A 130 -5.59 -5.66 -13.26
N LEU A 131 -5.21 -4.64 -12.48
CA LEU A 131 -5.96 -4.20 -11.31
C LEU A 131 -7.34 -3.66 -11.70
N LEU A 132 -7.42 -2.77 -12.70
CA LEU A 132 -8.70 -2.21 -13.15
C LEU A 132 -9.60 -3.28 -13.77
N ALA A 133 -9.05 -4.20 -14.55
CA ALA A 133 -9.81 -5.32 -15.09
C ALA A 133 -10.43 -6.20 -13.98
N THR A 134 -9.70 -6.43 -12.88
CA THR A 134 -10.19 -7.19 -11.74
C THR A 134 -11.34 -6.45 -11.04
N LEU A 135 -11.21 -5.14 -10.83
CA LEU A 135 -12.26 -4.31 -10.22
C LEU A 135 -13.52 -4.24 -11.09
N ASN A 136 -13.36 -4.14 -12.41
CA ASN A 136 -14.48 -4.21 -13.35
C ASN A 136 -15.24 -5.55 -13.26
N MET A 137 -14.55 -6.65 -13.07
CA MET A 137 -15.19 -7.96 -12.85
C MET A 137 -15.97 -8.03 -11.54
N ILE A 138 -15.51 -7.34 -10.49
CA ILE A 138 -16.13 -7.36 -9.16
C ILE A 138 -17.35 -6.44 -9.11
N HIS A 139 -17.21 -5.20 -9.62
CA HIS A 139 -18.25 -4.16 -9.48
C HIS A 139 -19.20 -4.07 -10.68
N GLY A 140 -18.86 -4.74 -11.79
CA GLY A 140 -19.68 -4.77 -13.01
C GLY A 140 -19.31 -3.69 -14.03
N GLU A 141 -19.75 -3.91 -15.26
CA GLU A 141 -19.41 -3.07 -16.42
C GLU A 141 -20.17 -1.72 -16.49
N HIS A 142 -20.93 -1.38 -15.45
CA HIS A 142 -21.67 -0.11 -15.42
C HIS A 142 -20.80 1.08 -15.01
N LEU A 143 -19.60 0.81 -14.45
CA LEU A 143 -18.64 1.83 -14.06
C LEU A 143 -17.58 2.01 -15.16
N ASP A 144 -17.30 3.26 -15.52
CA ASP A 144 -16.16 3.63 -16.36
C ASP A 144 -14.91 3.82 -15.48
N LEU A 145 -14.08 2.78 -15.43
CA LEU A 145 -12.82 2.81 -14.70
C LEU A 145 -11.68 3.22 -15.64
N SER A 146 -11.06 4.34 -15.36
CA SER A 146 -9.95 4.86 -16.14
C SER A 146 -8.71 5.12 -15.29
N TYR A 147 -7.53 5.14 -15.94
CA TYR A 147 -6.32 5.60 -15.28
C TYR A 147 -5.47 6.48 -16.20
N GLN A 148 -4.71 7.36 -15.59
CA GLN A 148 -3.74 8.21 -16.24
C GLN A 148 -2.40 8.13 -15.50
N ALA A 149 -1.35 7.68 -16.20
CA ALA A 149 0.03 7.68 -15.74
C ALA A 149 0.95 8.07 -16.90
N ALA A 150 2.11 8.64 -16.60
CA ALA A 150 3.12 8.86 -17.64
C ALA A 150 3.64 7.50 -18.14
N PRO A 151 3.88 7.34 -19.46
CA PRO A 151 4.43 6.10 -19.99
C PRO A 151 5.75 5.73 -19.32
N GLY A 152 5.90 4.48 -18.89
CA GLY A 152 7.08 3.98 -18.20
C GLY A 152 7.23 4.47 -16.77
N LEU A 153 6.18 5.04 -16.16
CA LEU A 153 6.23 5.49 -14.76
C LEU A 153 6.37 4.30 -13.81
N GLN A 154 7.43 4.36 -13.01
CA GLN A 154 7.70 3.36 -11.98
C GLN A 154 7.65 4.03 -10.60
N LEU A 155 6.98 3.35 -9.64
CA LEU A 155 6.87 3.81 -8.26
C LEU A 155 7.84 2.99 -7.38
N PRO A 156 8.67 3.64 -6.52
CA PRO A 156 9.71 2.96 -5.74
C PRO A 156 9.15 2.35 -4.44
N TRP A 157 8.03 1.65 -4.52
CA TRP A 157 7.40 0.93 -3.43
C TRP A 157 7.12 -0.52 -3.82
N ASP A 158 6.99 -1.35 -2.80
CA ASP A 158 6.68 -2.76 -2.97
C ASP A 158 5.37 -2.94 -3.75
N ARG A 159 5.37 -3.91 -4.67
CA ARG A 159 4.25 -4.23 -5.54
C ARG A 159 2.99 -4.61 -4.76
N GLU A 160 3.15 -5.45 -3.74
CA GLU A 160 2.02 -5.97 -2.94
C GLU A 160 1.41 -4.85 -2.10
N ASP A 161 2.24 -4.00 -1.48
CA ASP A 161 1.79 -2.85 -0.70
C ASP A 161 1.04 -1.81 -1.56
N LEU A 162 1.53 -1.54 -2.80
CA LEU A 162 0.85 -0.63 -3.73
C LEU A 162 -0.45 -1.22 -4.27
N LEU A 163 -0.49 -2.53 -4.55
CA LEU A 163 -1.74 -3.20 -4.94
C LEU A 163 -2.75 -3.21 -3.79
N GLU A 164 -2.32 -3.38 -2.53
CA GLU A 164 -3.20 -3.26 -1.36
C GLU A 164 -3.74 -1.83 -1.22
N LEU A 165 -2.88 -0.82 -1.35
CA LEU A 165 -3.27 0.59 -1.28
C LEU A 165 -4.26 0.95 -2.40
N LEU A 166 -3.88 0.70 -3.66
CA LEU A 166 -4.72 1.04 -4.82
C LEU A 166 -6.01 0.22 -4.85
N GLY A 167 -5.94 -1.07 -4.50
CA GLY A 167 -7.11 -1.94 -4.41
C GLY A 167 -8.13 -1.41 -3.41
N ASN A 168 -7.70 -1.02 -2.20
CA ASN A 168 -8.61 -0.44 -1.21
C ASN A 168 -9.18 0.91 -1.63
N LEU A 169 -8.39 1.77 -2.29
CA LEU A 169 -8.87 3.06 -2.77
C LEU A 169 -9.89 2.92 -3.89
N LEU A 170 -9.56 2.13 -4.90
CA LEU A 170 -10.40 1.94 -6.08
C LEU A 170 -11.67 1.13 -5.75
N ASP A 171 -11.57 0.10 -4.89
CA ASP A 171 -12.74 -0.64 -4.39
C ASP A 171 -13.70 0.29 -3.65
N ASN A 172 -13.15 1.21 -2.83
CA ASN A 172 -13.96 2.22 -2.15
C ASN A 172 -14.61 3.18 -3.15
N ALA A 173 -13.87 3.69 -4.11
CA ALA A 173 -14.40 4.58 -5.15
C ALA A 173 -15.51 3.88 -5.97
N CYS A 174 -15.30 2.64 -6.41
CA CYS A 174 -16.29 1.86 -7.15
C CYS A 174 -17.58 1.59 -6.36
N LYS A 175 -17.52 1.51 -5.04
CA LYS A 175 -18.70 1.32 -4.18
C LYS A 175 -19.59 2.54 -4.08
N TRP A 176 -19.01 3.72 -4.24
CA TRP A 176 -19.70 4.99 -4.04
C TRP A 176 -19.94 5.76 -5.33
N ALA A 177 -19.24 5.46 -6.41
CA ALA A 177 -19.40 6.07 -7.70
C ALA A 177 -20.79 5.77 -8.29
N ASP A 178 -21.35 6.76 -9.00
CA ASP A 178 -22.54 6.58 -9.80
C ASP A 178 -22.20 5.95 -11.18
N ALA A 179 -21.14 6.41 -11.84
CA ALA A 179 -20.73 5.97 -13.17
C ALA A 179 -19.22 6.00 -13.43
N GLU A 180 -18.45 6.91 -12.82
CA GLU A 180 -17.06 7.18 -13.22
C GLU A 180 -16.08 7.08 -12.04
N VAL A 181 -14.97 6.36 -12.27
CA VAL A 181 -13.82 6.30 -11.35
C VAL A 181 -12.54 6.52 -12.13
N ALA A 182 -11.73 7.50 -11.71
CA ALA A 182 -10.48 7.85 -12.36
C ALA A 182 -9.30 7.78 -11.39
N LEU A 183 -8.25 7.03 -11.78
CA LEU A 183 -6.97 7.02 -11.09
C LEU A 183 -5.97 7.91 -11.85
N SER A 184 -5.32 8.82 -11.15
CA SER A 184 -4.20 9.60 -11.69
C SER A 184 -2.94 9.33 -10.89
N VAL A 185 -1.83 9.03 -11.58
CA VAL A 185 -0.51 8.81 -10.98
C VAL A 185 0.52 9.67 -11.70
N TRP A 186 1.28 10.45 -10.94
CA TRP A 186 2.30 11.33 -11.51
C TRP A 186 3.53 11.47 -10.61
N GLN A 187 4.64 11.85 -11.22
CA GLN A 187 5.87 12.19 -10.53
C GLN A 187 5.99 13.70 -10.38
N THR A 188 6.50 14.16 -9.24
CA THR A 188 6.82 15.56 -8.96
C THR A 188 8.32 15.72 -8.70
N ALA A 189 8.79 16.95 -8.58
CA ALA A 189 10.18 17.21 -8.20
C ALA A 189 10.52 16.73 -6.77
N GLN A 190 9.52 16.52 -5.92
CA GLN A 190 9.69 16.17 -4.51
C GLN A 190 9.27 14.73 -4.20
N GLY A 191 8.66 14.02 -5.16
CA GLY A 191 8.17 12.67 -4.96
C GLY A 191 7.09 12.27 -5.96
N TYR A 192 6.03 11.65 -5.48
CA TYR A 192 4.97 11.10 -6.32
C TYR A 192 3.60 11.52 -5.80
N GLY A 193 2.65 11.70 -6.71
CA GLY A 193 1.26 11.97 -6.40
C GLY A 193 0.37 10.85 -6.96
N LEU A 194 -0.65 10.49 -6.20
CA LEU A 194 -1.73 9.61 -6.62
C LEU A 194 -3.06 10.26 -6.27
N ALA A 195 -4.02 10.23 -7.18
CA ALA A 195 -5.38 10.68 -6.90
C ALA A 195 -6.38 9.67 -7.43
N VAL A 196 -7.37 9.32 -6.62
CA VAL A 196 -8.55 8.55 -7.03
C VAL A 196 -9.75 9.47 -6.91
N ASP A 197 -10.45 9.64 -8.01
CA ASP A 197 -11.64 10.47 -8.16
C ASP A 197 -12.85 9.59 -8.44
N ASP A 198 -13.97 9.88 -7.79
CA ASP A 198 -15.27 9.31 -8.11
C ASP A 198 -16.31 10.43 -8.39
N ASP A 199 -17.42 10.06 -8.96
CA ASP A 199 -18.59 10.91 -9.23
C ASP A 199 -19.76 10.67 -8.28
N GLY A 200 -19.50 10.02 -7.14
CA GLY A 200 -20.50 9.68 -6.13
C GLY A 200 -20.96 10.90 -5.28
N PRO A 201 -21.62 10.66 -4.14
CA PRO A 201 -22.15 11.73 -3.30
C PRO A 201 -21.07 12.55 -2.58
N GLY A 202 -19.80 12.11 -2.61
CA GLY A 202 -18.71 12.75 -1.90
C GLY A 202 -18.84 12.66 -0.37
N ILE A 203 -17.98 13.38 0.34
CA ILE A 203 -17.97 13.46 1.81
C ILE A 203 -17.95 14.94 2.22
N PRO A 204 -18.95 15.41 3.01
CA PRO A 204 -18.96 16.76 3.57
C PRO A 204 -17.67 17.08 4.34
N GLU A 205 -17.15 18.28 4.21
CA GLU A 205 -15.87 18.67 4.82
C GLU A 205 -15.80 18.41 6.32
N GLU A 206 -16.90 18.64 7.03
CA GLU A 206 -17.04 18.43 8.47
C GLU A 206 -16.90 16.96 8.88
N GLN A 207 -17.19 16.02 7.97
CA GLN A 207 -17.14 14.59 8.22
C GLN A 207 -15.83 13.93 7.73
N ARG A 208 -15.03 14.62 6.90
CA ARG A 208 -13.79 14.05 6.31
C ARG A 208 -12.77 13.58 7.34
N SER A 209 -12.67 14.29 8.47
CA SER A 209 -11.75 13.89 9.55
C SER A 209 -12.21 12.60 10.27
N GLN A 210 -13.52 12.34 10.29
CA GLN A 210 -14.11 11.19 10.98
C GLN A 210 -14.00 9.90 10.16
N VAL A 211 -13.96 9.98 8.85
CA VAL A 211 -13.91 8.82 7.93
C VAL A 211 -12.63 7.99 8.11
N PHE A 212 -11.56 8.62 8.57
CA PHE A 212 -10.31 7.93 8.90
C PHE A 212 -10.36 7.19 10.24
N SER A 213 -11.37 7.45 11.08
CA SER A 213 -11.56 6.70 12.32
C SER A 213 -12.13 5.32 11.98
N ARG A 214 -11.43 4.27 12.40
CA ARG A 214 -11.79 2.88 12.07
C ARG A 214 -13.20 2.56 12.55
N GLY A 215 -14.01 2.01 11.65
CA GLY A 215 -15.39 1.59 11.94
C GLY A 215 -16.41 2.73 11.87
N THR A 216 -16.02 3.95 11.52
CA THR A 216 -16.99 5.01 11.24
C THR A 216 -17.61 4.73 9.88
N ARG A 217 -18.86 4.33 9.86
CA ARG A 217 -19.71 4.22 8.68
C ARG A 217 -20.53 5.49 8.59
N LEU A 218 -20.44 6.19 7.48
CA LEU A 218 -21.35 7.31 7.17
C LEU A 218 -22.71 6.80 6.69
N ASP A 219 -22.76 5.54 6.22
CA ASP A 219 -24.00 4.88 5.79
C ASP A 219 -23.98 3.40 6.24
N GLU A 220 -25.05 2.97 6.95
CA GLU A 220 -25.24 1.60 7.45
C GLU A 220 -25.80 0.65 6.36
N GLN A 221 -26.19 1.17 5.18
CA GLN A 221 -26.87 0.40 4.14
C GLN A 221 -25.93 -0.19 3.09
N THR A 222 -24.68 0.27 3.00
CA THR A 222 -23.71 -0.22 2.01
C THR A 222 -22.83 -1.31 2.58
N ASP A 223 -22.70 -2.47 1.90
CA ASP A 223 -21.85 -3.59 2.31
C ASP A 223 -20.36 -3.18 2.31
N GLY A 224 -19.77 -3.10 3.50
CA GLY A 224 -18.34 -2.79 3.66
C GLY A 224 -17.95 -2.70 5.13
N HIS A 225 -16.73 -3.11 5.46
CA HIS A 225 -16.26 -3.17 6.87
C HIS A 225 -15.75 -1.83 7.41
N GLY A 226 -15.82 -0.71 6.63
CA GLY A 226 -15.33 0.61 7.06
C GLY A 226 -13.80 0.67 7.29
N LEU A 227 -13.04 -0.31 6.81
CA LEU A 227 -11.60 -0.47 7.10
C LEU A 227 -10.68 0.03 5.97
N GLY A 228 -11.19 0.17 4.72
CA GLY A 228 -10.36 0.42 3.55
C GLY A 228 -9.54 1.71 3.62
N LEU A 229 -10.18 2.85 3.92
CA LEU A 229 -9.47 4.14 4.04
C LEU A 229 -8.52 4.19 5.26
N GLY A 230 -8.83 3.44 6.31
CA GLY A 230 -7.92 3.28 7.44
C GLY A 230 -6.64 2.53 7.07
N ILE A 231 -6.73 1.46 6.26
CA ILE A 231 -5.59 0.72 5.75
C ILE A 231 -4.74 1.62 4.85
N VAL A 232 -5.38 2.33 3.92
CA VAL A 232 -4.72 3.29 3.03
C VAL A 232 -3.93 4.33 3.82
N ARG A 233 -4.54 4.94 4.84
CA ARG A 233 -3.86 5.90 5.71
C ARG A 233 -2.65 5.29 6.38
N ASP A 234 -2.79 4.10 6.97
CA ASP A 234 -1.70 3.43 7.67
C ASP A 234 -0.51 3.15 6.72
N ILE A 235 -0.78 2.73 5.46
CA ILE A 235 0.25 2.52 4.43
C ILE A 235 0.93 3.84 4.07
N VAL A 236 0.16 4.89 3.77
CA VAL A 236 0.68 6.20 3.37
C VAL A 236 1.54 6.83 4.47
N GLU A 237 1.07 6.79 5.72
CA GLU A 237 1.83 7.26 6.89
C GLU A 237 3.13 6.47 7.08
N SER A 238 3.11 5.15 6.83
CA SER A 238 4.29 4.30 6.91
C SER A 238 5.37 4.69 5.89
N TRP A 239 4.95 5.20 4.74
CA TRP A 239 5.86 5.70 3.70
C TRP A 239 6.28 7.16 3.89
N GLY A 240 5.82 7.80 4.98
CA GLY A 240 6.08 9.22 5.26
C GLY A 240 5.32 10.17 4.34
N GLY A 241 4.24 9.68 3.73
CA GLY A 241 3.37 10.43 2.83
C GLY A 241 2.26 11.16 3.58
N ALA A 242 1.48 11.91 2.81
CA ALA A 242 0.28 12.61 3.26
C ALA A 242 -0.94 12.17 2.44
N LEU A 243 -2.09 12.03 3.11
CA LEU A 243 -3.38 11.68 2.50
C LEU A 243 -4.38 12.78 2.81
N ARG A 244 -5.10 13.22 1.77
CA ARG A 244 -6.15 14.26 1.88
C ARG A 244 -7.42 13.82 1.15
N LEU A 245 -8.57 14.17 1.72
CA LEU A 245 -9.89 14.02 1.11
C LEU A 245 -10.35 15.39 0.61
N LEU A 246 -10.64 15.48 -0.67
CA LEU A 246 -11.02 16.69 -1.37
C LEU A 246 -12.32 16.42 -2.15
N GLU A 247 -12.88 17.47 -2.72
CA GLU A 247 -13.96 17.34 -3.71
C GLU A 247 -13.38 16.90 -5.05
N SER A 248 -14.00 15.91 -5.67
CA SER A 248 -13.62 15.43 -7.00
C SER A 248 -14.03 16.44 -8.07
N PRO A 249 -13.23 16.62 -9.13
CA PRO A 249 -13.66 17.36 -10.31
C PRO A 249 -14.91 16.77 -11.00
N GLN A 250 -15.21 15.50 -10.72
CA GLN A 250 -16.38 14.77 -11.22
C GLN A 250 -17.61 14.95 -10.30
N GLY A 251 -17.47 15.64 -9.16
CA GLY A 251 -18.55 15.96 -8.23
C GLY A 251 -18.59 15.12 -6.96
N GLY A 252 -17.86 14.01 -6.91
CA GLY A 252 -17.80 13.09 -5.76
C GLY A 252 -16.59 13.33 -4.84
N LEU A 253 -15.93 12.26 -4.43
CA LEU A 253 -14.77 12.28 -3.56
C LEU A 253 -13.46 12.20 -4.36
N ARG A 254 -12.50 13.06 -4.04
CA ARG A 254 -11.09 12.89 -4.41
C ARG A 254 -10.29 12.44 -3.20
N VAL A 255 -9.62 11.29 -3.32
CA VAL A 255 -8.58 10.88 -2.37
C VAL A 255 -7.22 11.22 -2.98
N LEU A 256 -6.52 12.19 -2.41
CA LEU A 256 -5.20 12.64 -2.85
C LEU A 256 -4.12 12.12 -1.91
N ILE A 257 -3.11 11.47 -2.47
CA ILE A 257 -1.93 10.95 -1.77
C ILE A 257 -0.69 11.64 -2.33
N GLU A 258 0.15 12.13 -1.43
CA GLU A 258 1.45 12.70 -1.75
C GLU A 258 2.53 11.88 -1.03
N LEU A 259 3.43 11.29 -1.79
CA LEU A 259 4.50 10.43 -1.29
C LEU A 259 5.86 11.09 -1.53
N PRO A 260 6.79 11.07 -0.55
CA PRO A 260 8.12 11.62 -0.72
C PRO A 260 8.93 10.79 -1.73
N GLY A 261 9.83 11.45 -2.47
CA GLY A 261 10.80 10.75 -3.30
C GLY A 261 11.71 9.88 -2.42
N ARG A 262 11.81 8.59 -2.71
CA ARG A 262 12.83 7.72 -2.10
C ARG A 262 14.17 8.00 -2.80
N GLN A 263 15.18 8.38 -2.01
CA GLN A 263 16.56 8.54 -2.47
C GLN A 263 17.28 7.20 -2.55
#